data_84ebf0c08e952f259f6624abf8648185
#
_entry.id   84ebf0c08e952f259f6624abf8648185
#
_cell.length_a   1.000
_cell.length_b   1.000
_cell.length_c   1.000
_cell.angle_alpha   90.00
_cell.angle_beta   90.00
_cell.angle_gamma   90.00
#
_symmetry.space_group_name_H-M   'P 1'
#
loop_
_entity.id
_entity.type
_entity.pdbx_description
1 polymer ?
#
loop_
_entity_poly.entity_id
_entity_poly.type
_entity_poly.pdbx_seq_one_letter_code
_entity_poly.pdbx_strand_id
1 'polypeptide(L)'
;MAGRGASARAAVRRVLIVVAAPIHESALRLRGQLARWRLPLLVAGAVLFTLGAWLSLRSLDLSLASLQLTPLAAQLALAPLSLLYAGVGMLLLARAAGHAMPLGKATGLSAWATLAEALPLPGGAMVRAGALVAEGTGLARSSALVLANALLWISFATLSCGVVLLTHGLPAAAVLLLGGAIGSAASFGWLSRSSGPALALQTALHRLSGMALIAVRLYFAFLTLGVAVPLADTLPFALANIAGSAASIAPAGLGISETLAAGAAATVKVAPAAAFLAVGLDRLICLSASGLLALFTGRKRSVAG
;
A
#
# COMPACT_ATOMS: atom_id res chain seq x y z
N MET A 1 -33.77 17.36 35.65
CA MET A 1 -32.46 16.66 35.52
C MET A 1 -31.74 16.89 34.18
N ALA A 2 -32.21 17.75 33.28
CA ALA A 2 -31.66 17.96 31.94
C ALA A 2 -30.42 18.89 31.82
N GLY A 3 -30.04 19.62 32.86
CA GLY A 3 -28.96 20.63 32.77
C GLY A 3 -27.52 20.10 32.89
N ARG A 4 -27.30 18.95 33.53
CA ARG A 4 -25.94 18.42 33.77
C ARG A 4 -25.30 17.78 32.50
N GLY A 5 -26.09 17.30 31.58
CA GLY A 5 -25.60 16.69 30.33
C GLY A 5 -25.09 17.72 29.31
N ALA A 6 -25.65 18.92 29.27
CA ALA A 6 -25.24 20.00 28.37
C ALA A 6 -23.89 20.61 28.79
N SER A 7 -23.63 20.78 30.06
CA SER A 7 -22.38 21.30 30.60
C SER A 7 -21.19 20.36 30.38
N ALA A 8 -21.39 19.04 30.55
CA ALA A 8 -20.36 18.03 30.28
C ALA A 8 -19.98 17.96 28.78
N ARG A 9 -20.96 18.04 27.89
CA ARG A 9 -20.70 18.07 26.42
C ARG A 9 -19.97 19.35 25.99
N ALA A 10 -20.28 20.50 26.61
CA ALA A 10 -19.59 21.76 26.35
C ALA A 10 -18.13 21.73 26.86
N ALA A 11 -17.87 21.09 28.01
CA ALA A 11 -16.53 20.91 28.55
C ALA A 11 -15.68 19.98 27.65
N VAL A 12 -16.21 18.83 27.25
CA VAL A 12 -15.54 17.90 26.32
C VAL A 12 -15.25 18.57 24.97
N ARG A 13 -16.19 19.37 24.46
CA ARG A 13 -15.99 20.11 23.20
C ARG A 13 -14.89 21.18 23.34
N ARG A 14 -14.78 21.88 24.47
CA ARG A 14 -13.68 22.83 24.72
C ARG A 14 -12.33 22.14 24.84
N VAL A 15 -12.25 21.00 25.54
CA VAL A 15 -11.01 20.20 25.64
C VAL A 15 -10.58 19.68 24.27
N LEU A 16 -11.52 19.20 23.44
CA LEU A 16 -11.24 18.76 22.08
C LEU A 16 -10.73 19.92 21.18
N ILE A 17 -11.28 21.12 21.31
CA ILE A 17 -10.83 22.29 20.54
C ILE A 17 -9.44 22.74 21.01
N VAL A 18 -9.16 22.75 22.31
CA VAL A 18 -7.87 23.16 22.87
C VAL A 18 -6.75 22.16 22.53
N VAL A 19 -7.06 20.87 22.46
CA VAL A 19 -6.09 19.82 22.09
C VAL A 19 -5.94 19.71 20.56
N ALA A 20 -7.01 19.95 19.78
CA ALA A 20 -6.97 19.86 18.33
C ALA A 20 -6.30 21.07 17.65
N ALA A 21 -6.37 22.26 18.22
CA ALA A 21 -5.78 23.46 17.64
C ALA A 21 -4.25 23.38 17.47
N PRO A 22 -3.45 23.02 18.50
CA PRO A 22 -2.00 22.90 18.34
C PRO A 22 -1.58 21.74 17.40
N ILE A 23 -2.38 20.66 17.35
CA ILE A 23 -2.15 19.56 16.42
C ILE A 23 -2.41 20.03 14.97
N HIS A 24 -3.45 20.82 14.77
CA HIS A 24 -3.78 21.37 13.45
C HIS A 24 -2.73 22.38 12.96
N GLU A 25 -2.28 23.29 13.81
CA GLU A 25 -1.20 24.23 13.48
C GLU A 25 0.13 23.52 13.24
N SER A 26 0.48 22.53 14.05
CA SER A 26 1.68 21.72 13.86
C SER A 26 1.61 20.94 12.54
N ALA A 27 0.45 20.39 12.19
CA ALA A 27 0.22 19.72 10.92
C ALA A 27 0.32 20.68 9.71
N LEU A 28 -0.15 21.92 9.84
CA LEU A 28 -0.02 22.95 8.79
C LEU A 28 1.44 23.41 8.63
N ARG A 29 2.19 23.59 9.72
CA ARG A 29 3.64 23.92 9.68
C ARG A 29 4.46 22.77 9.09
N LEU A 30 4.20 21.52 9.49
CA LEU A 30 4.80 20.33 8.88
C LEU A 30 4.48 20.24 7.38
N ARG A 31 3.25 20.56 7.00
CA ARG A 31 2.81 20.59 5.60
C ARG A 31 3.59 21.62 4.78
N GLY A 32 3.84 22.82 5.33
CA GLY A 32 4.66 23.87 4.70
C GLY A 32 6.14 23.48 4.57
N GLN A 33 6.69 22.82 5.57
CA GLN A 33 8.08 22.30 5.54
C GLN A 33 8.21 21.13 4.55
N LEU A 34 7.30 20.15 4.60
CA LEU A 34 7.27 19.03 3.67
C LEU A 34 7.07 19.48 2.21
N ALA A 35 6.35 20.57 1.98
CA ALA A 35 6.16 21.12 0.63
C ALA A 35 7.50 21.55 0.00
N ARG A 36 8.44 22.06 0.79
CA ARG A 36 9.79 22.45 0.31
C ARG A 36 10.66 21.23 -0.04
N TRP A 37 10.45 20.10 0.64
CA TRP A 37 11.22 18.88 0.44
C TRP A 37 10.63 17.94 -0.62
N ARG A 38 9.43 18.25 -1.17
CA ARG A 38 8.76 17.39 -2.16
C ARG A 38 9.61 17.16 -3.39
N LEU A 39 10.11 18.22 -4.01
CA LEU A 39 10.91 18.10 -5.22
C LEU A 39 12.26 17.42 -4.96
N PRO A 40 13.04 17.80 -3.94
CA PRO A 40 14.26 17.07 -3.55
C PRO A 40 14.02 15.59 -3.27
N LEU A 41 12.96 15.22 -2.55
CA LEU A 41 12.65 13.83 -2.26
C LEU A 41 12.20 13.04 -3.52
N LEU A 42 11.43 13.68 -4.41
CA LEU A 42 11.09 13.13 -5.73
C LEU A 42 12.33 12.82 -6.54
N VAL A 43 13.22 13.80 -6.65
CA VAL A 43 14.49 13.67 -7.40
C VAL A 43 15.37 12.61 -6.75
N ALA A 44 15.54 12.64 -5.44
CA ALA A 44 16.34 11.64 -4.72
C ALA A 44 15.81 10.22 -4.91
N GLY A 45 14.48 10.03 -4.80
CA GLY A 45 13.85 8.72 -5.05
C GLY A 45 14.03 8.24 -6.48
N ALA A 46 13.84 9.12 -7.47
CA ALA A 46 14.07 8.81 -8.87
C ALA A 46 15.55 8.47 -9.16
N VAL A 47 16.47 9.23 -8.60
CA VAL A 47 17.92 8.99 -8.74
C VAL A 47 18.30 7.66 -8.09
N LEU A 48 17.86 7.40 -6.87
CA LEU A 48 18.11 6.14 -6.17
C LEU A 48 17.55 4.93 -6.94
N PHE A 49 16.34 5.06 -7.46
CA PHE A 49 15.74 4.01 -8.28
C PHE A 49 16.50 3.77 -9.57
N THR A 50 16.82 4.85 -10.32
CA THR A 50 17.53 4.75 -11.61
C THR A 50 18.93 4.20 -11.42
N LEU A 51 19.67 4.71 -10.42
CA LEU A 51 21.02 4.26 -10.10
C LEU A 51 20.99 2.79 -9.63
N GLY A 52 20.08 2.45 -8.72
CA GLY A 52 19.91 1.08 -8.24
C GLY A 52 19.55 0.11 -9.36
N ALA A 53 18.64 0.49 -10.25
CA ALA A 53 18.27 -0.32 -11.41
C ALA A 53 19.46 -0.52 -12.37
N TRP A 54 20.19 0.55 -12.66
CA TRP A 54 21.38 0.49 -13.52
C TRP A 54 22.50 -0.38 -12.94
N LEU A 55 22.81 -0.22 -11.65
CA LEU A 55 23.80 -1.06 -10.95
C LEU A 55 23.35 -2.53 -10.91
N SER A 56 22.07 -2.78 -10.67
CA SER A 56 21.52 -4.12 -10.62
C SER A 56 21.53 -4.82 -11.99
N LEU A 57 21.18 -4.10 -13.06
CA LEU A 57 21.28 -4.62 -14.43
C LEU A 57 22.72 -4.99 -14.78
N ARG A 58 23.69 -4.11 -14.42
CA ARG A 58 25.12 -4.39 -14.64
C ARG A 58 25.62 -5.58 -13.83
N SER A 59 25.24 -5.68 -12.56
CA SER A 59 25.71 -6.77 -11.69
C SER A 59 25.19 -8.15 -12.08
N LEU A 60 24.08 -8.21 -12.81
CA LEU A 60 23.47 -9.44 -13.32
C LEU A 60 23.78 -9.70 -14.79
N ASP A 61 24.57 -8.83 -15.45
CA ASP A 61 24.82 -8.87 -16.90
C ASP A 61 23.54 -8.96 -17.74
N LEU A 62 22.45 -8.37 -17.22
CA LEU A 62 21.13 -8.41 -17.88
C LEU A 62 21.04 -7.34 -18.97
N SER A 63 20.65 -7.77 -20.15
CA SER A 63 20.21 -6.91 -21.25
C SER A 63 18.70 -7.01 -21.43
N LEU A 64 18.08 -6.05 -22.13
CA LEU A 64 16.67 -6.12 -22.48
C LEU A 64 16.33 -7.35 -23.32
N ALA A 65 17.29 -7.86 -24.09
CA ALA A 65 17.14 -9.06 -24.92
C ALA A 65 17.15 -10.36 -24.10
N SER A 66 17.70 -10.35 -22.87
CA SER A 66 17.74 -11.53 -22.00
C SER A 66 16.46 -11.70 -21.14
N LEU A 67 15.55 -10.74 -21.19
CA LEU A 67 14.29 -10.82 -20.45
C LEU A 67 13.38 -11.91 -21.02
N GLN A 68 12.79 -12.71 -20.12
CA GLN A 68 11.85 -13.75 -20.52
C GLN A 68 10.46 -13.16 -20.79
N LEU A 69 10.03 -13.18 -22.06
CA LEU A 69 8.79 -12.54 -22.49
C LEU A 69 7.52 -13.24 -21.98
N THR A 70 7.53 -14.57 -21.83
CA THR A 70 6.37 -15.34 -21.36
C THR A 70 5.96 -14.95 -19.93
N PRO A 71 6.86 -14.96 -18.91
CA PRO A 71 6.49 -14.51 -17.58
C PRO A 71 6.21 -13.01 -17.53
N LEU A 72 6.84 -12.17 -18.36
CA LEU A 72 6.50 -10.76 -18.47
C LEU A 72 5.05 -10.58 -18.96
N ALA A 73 4.64 -11.32 -19.99
CA ALA A 73 3.26 -11.29 -20.49
C ALA A 73 2.26 -11.74 -19.41
N ALA A 74 2.59 -12.78 -18.64
CA ALA A 74 1.76 -13.23 -17.53
C ALA A 74 1.65 -12.14 -16.44
N GLN A 75 2.73 -11.45 -16.10
CA GLN A 75 2.73 -10.35 -15.14
C GLN A 75 1.89 -9.16 -15.63
N LEU A 76 2.01 -8.81 -16.92
CA LEU A 76 1.18 -7.78 -17.55
C LEU A 76 -0.31 -8.16 -17.54
N ALA A 77 -0.66 -9.42 -17.77
CA ALA A 77 -2.03 -9.91 -17.70
C ALA A 77 -2.62 -9.86 -16.27
N LEU A 78 -1.78 -9.92 -15.24
CA LEU A 78 -2.21 -9.75 -13.83
C LEU A 78 -2.44 -8.29 -13.42
N ALA A 79 -1.99 -7.30 -14.20
CA ALA A 79 -2.16 -5.89 -13.85
C ALA A 79 -3.64 -5.45 -13.80
N PRO A 80 -4.52 -5.80 -14.76
CA PRO A 80 -5.96 -5.54 -14.66
C PRO A 80 -6.60 -6.20 -13.44
N LEU A 81 -6.19 -7.43 -13.10
CA LEU A 81 -6.67 -8.12 -11.90
C LEU A 81 -6.27 -7.36 -10.62
N SER A 82 -5.06 -6.80 -10.59
CA SER A 82 -4.59 -5.97 -9.48
C SER A 82 -5.40 -4.67 -9.32
N LEU A 83 -5.83 -4.06 -10.43
CA LEU A 83 -6.72 -2.90 -10.42
C LEU A 83 -8.12 -3.26 -9.89
N LEU A 84 -8.68 -4.39 -10.33
CA LEU A 84 -9.95 -4.90 -9.81
C LEU A 84 -9.86 -5.23 -8.32
N TYR A 85 -8.78 -5.90 -7.90
CA TYR A 85 -8.49 -6.16 -6.49
C TYR A 85 -8.48 -4.85 -5.67
N ALA A 86 -7.75 -3.83 -6.12
CA ALA A 86 -7.73 -2.53 -5.47
C ALA A 86 -9.12 -1.87 -5.41
N GLY A 87 -9.92 -2.02 -6.48
CA GLY A 87 -11.30 -1.56 -6.55
C GLY A 87 -12.22 -2.26 -5.54
N VAL A 88 -12.12 -3.58 -5.41
CA VAL A 88 -12.86 -4.35 -4.39
C VAL A 88 -12.45 -3.89 -2.99
N GLY A 89 -11.16 -3.64 -2.74
CA GLY A 89 -10.69 -3.09 -1.47
C GLY A 89 -11.33 -1.74 -1.13
N MET A 90 -11.45 -0.84 -2.11
CA MET A 90 -12.12 0.45 -1.93
C MET A 90 -13.63 0.28 -1.71
N LEU A 91 -14.26 -0.68 -2.39
CA LEU A 91 -15.68 -1.01 -2.19
C LEU A 91 -15.93 -1.54 -0.77
N LEU A 92 -15.11 -2.44 -0.25
CA LEU A 92 -15.20 -2.92 1.13
C LEU A 92 -15.01 -1.78 2.14
N LEU A 93 -14.08 -0.88 1.87
CA LEU A 93 -13.83 0.30 2.69
C LEU A 93 -15.06 1.25 2.71
N ALA A 94 -15.69 1.47 1.55
CA ALA A 94 -16.93 2.26 1.46
C ALA A 94 -18.08 1.60 2.23
N ARG A 95 -18.25 0.27 2.11
CA ARG A 95 -19.24 -0.50 2.89
C ARG A 95 -18.97 -0.39 4.39
N ALA A 96 -17.71 -0.42 4.83
CA ALA A 96 -17.35 -0.23 6.23
C ALA A 96 -17.69 1.18 6.75
N ALA A 97 -17.71 2.16 5.86
CA ALA A 97 -18.17 3.52 6.15
C ALA A 97 -19.71 3.67 6.12
N GLY A 98 -20.43 2.65 5.63
CA GLY A 98 -21.91 2.66 5.52
C GLY A 98 -22.43 3.13 4.15
N HIS A 99 -21.57 3.15 3.12
CA HIS A 99 -21.93 3.63 1.79
C HIS A 99 -21.91 2.51 0.74
N ALA A 100 -22.82 2.56 -0.21
CA ALA A 100 -22.80 1.74 -1.42
C ALA A 100 -21.98 2.48 -2.49
N MET A 101 -20.99 1.80 -3.06
CA MET A 101 -20.16 2.35 -4.14
C MET A 101 -20.13 1.35 -5.31
N PRO A 102 -20.39 1.78 -6.55
CA PRO A 102 -20.26 0.89 -7.70
C PRO A 102 -18.79 0.55 -7.97
N LEU A 103 -18.51 -0.68 -8.40
CA LEU A 103 -17.15 -1.20 -8.59
C LEU A 103 -16.32 -0.34 -9.55
N GLY A 104 -16.91 0.16 -10.65
CA GLY A 104 -16.19 1.04 -11.58
C GLY A 104 -15.71 2.34 -10.93
N LYS A 105 -16.53 2.97 -10.05
CA LYS A 105 -16.12 4.15 -9.29
C LYS A 105 -15.02 3.80 -8.29
N ALA A 106 -15.17 2.69 -7.57
CA ALA A 106 -14.19 2.20 -6.60
C ALA A 106 -12.83 1.90 -7.26
N THR A 107 -12.83 1.25 -8.43
CA THR A 107 -11.61 0.93 -9.20
C THR A 107 -10.94 2.21 -9.72
N GLY A 108 -11.70 3.16 -10.25
CA GLY A 108 -11.18 4.46 -10.68
C GLY A 108 -10.56 5.26 -9.52
N LEU A 109 -11.23 5.31 -8.36
CA LEU A 109 -10.68 5.94 -7.16
C LEU A 109 -9.40 5.25 -6.66
N SER A 110 -9.34 3.92 -6.74
CA SER A 110 -8.15 3.16 -6.37
C SER A 110 -6.98 3.43 -7.31
N ALA A 111 -7.22 3.56 -8.62
CA ALA A 111 -6.19 3.94 -9.58
C ALA A 111 -5.63 5.34 -9.26
N TRP A 112 -6.49 6.32 -8.99
CA TRP A 112 -6.07 7.65 -8.54
C TRP A 112 -5.33 7.62 -7.22
N ALA A 113 -5.75 6.78 -6.26
CA ALA A 113 -5.06 6.61 -4.99
C ALA A 113 -3.64 6.04 -5.19
N THR A 114 -3.48 5.04 -6.08
CA THR A 114 -2.16 4.49 -6.43
C THR A 114 -1.26 5.53 -7.08
N LEU A 115 -1.77 6.35 -7.99
CA LEU A 115 -1.00 7.46 -8.57
C LEU A 115 -0.66 8.53 -7.53
N ALA A 116 -1.57 8.81 -6.60
CA ALA A 116 -1.33 9.75 -5.52
C ALA A 116 -0.26 9.26 -4.52
N GLU A 117 -0.01 7.96 -4.44
CA GLU A 117 1.13 7.39 -3.70
C GLU A 117 2.48 7.81 -4.31
N ALA A 118 2.52 8.20 -5.60
CA ALA A 118 3.70 8.79 -6.21
C ALA A 118 4.04 10.20 -5.66
N LEU A 119 3.14 10.81 -4.89
CA LEU A 119 3.46 12.05 -4.18
C LEU A 119 4.19 11.71 -2.86
N PRO A 120 5.16 12.53 -2.41
CA PRO A 120 5.88 12.33 -1.15
C PRO A 120 4.99 12.74 0.05
N LEU A 121 3.86 12.10 0.17
CA LEU A 121 2.81 12.25 1.18
C LEU A 121 2.04 10.93 1.18
N PRO A 122 1.27 10.61 2.23
CA PRO A 122 0.36 9.47 2.20
C PRO A 122 -0.83 9.72 1.25
N GLY A 123 -0.51 10.07 -0.02
CA GLY A 123 -1.48 10.53 -1.02
C GLY A 123 -2.57 9.51 -1.29
N GLY A 124 -2.22 8.24 -1.37
CA GLY A 124 -3.20 7.17 -1.55
C GLY A 124 -4.18 7.05 -0.39
N ALA A 125 -3.70 7.18 0.86
CA ALA A 125 -4.57 7.21 2.03
C ALA A 125 -5.47 8.46 2.05
N MET A 126 -4.92 9.62 1.67
CA MET A 126 -5.69 10.87 1.57
C MET A 126 -6.79 10.79 0.51
N VAL A 127 -6.51 10.22 -0.66
CA VAL A 127 -7.52 10.02 -1.72
C VAL A 127 -8.64 9.09 -1.24
N ARG A 128 -8.29 7.98 -0.59
CA ARG A 128 -9.28 7.02 -0.05
C ARG A 128 -10.13 7.66 1.06
N ALA A 129 -9.51 8.34 2.03
CA ALA A 129 -10.23 9.01 3.10
C ALA A 129 -11.10 10.16 2.55
N GLY A 130 -10.57 10.99 1.65
CA GLY A 130 -11.30 12.07 0.99
C GLY A 130 -12.51 11.58 0.20
N ALA A 131 -12.39 10.43 -0.48
CA ALA A 131 -13.52 9.81 -1.18
C ALA A 131 -14.65 9.40 -0.22
N LEU A 132 -14.32 8.86 0.96
CA LEU A 132 -15.32 8.53 1.98
C LEU A 132 -15.96 9.79 2.60
N VAL A 133 -15.17 10.84 2.79
CA VAL A 133 -15.69 12.15 3.26
C VAL A 133 -16.65 12.74 2.24
N ALA A 134 -16.36 12.65 0.96
CA ALA A 134 -17.23 13.10 -0.12
C ALA A 134 -18.57 12.32 -0.18
N GLU A 135 -18.60 11.07 0.31
CA GLU A 135 -19.83 10.28 0.48
C GLU A 135 -20.57 10.60 1.80
N GLY A 136 -20.08 11.52 2.63
CA GLY A 136 -20.74 11.94 3.87
C GLY A 136 -20.16 11.31 5.15
N THR A 137 -19.10 10.51 5.08
CA THR A 137 -18.43 9.99 6.29
C THR A 137 -17.61 11.08 6.96
N GLY A 138 -17.70 11.22 8.29
CA GLY A 138 -16.85 12.17 9.02
C GLY A 138 -15.35 11.86 8.86
N LEU A 139 -14.50 12.90 8.78
CA LEU A 139 -13.06 12.78 8.52
C LEU A 139 -12.35 11.82 9.48
N ALA A 140 -12.65 11.90 10.78
CA ALA A 140 -12.03 11.03 11.79
C ALA A 140 -12.33 9.54 11.53
N ARG A 141 -13.59 9.19 11.21
CA ARG A 141 -13.99 7.82 10.90
C ARG A 141 -13.38 7.35 9.57
N SER A 142 -13.38 8.19 8.54
CA SER A 142 -12.76 7.88 7.24
C SER A 142 -11.27 7.56 7.41
N SER A 143 -10.54 8.41 8.13
CA SER A 143 -9.12 8.22 8.39
C SER A 143 -8.84 6.96 9.22
N ALA A 144 -9.66 6.69 10.26
CA ALA A 144 -9.52 5.50 11.08
C ALA A 144 -9.76 4.21 10.29
N LEU A 145 -10.77 4.17 9.40
CA LEU A 145 -11.04 3.03 8.52
C LEU A 145 -9.89 2.77 7.55
N VAL A 146 -9.36 3.84 6.91
CA VAL A 146 -8.22 3.73 6.00
C VAL A 146 -6.99 3.21 6.74
N LEU A 147 -6.71 3.75 7.93
CA LEU A 147 -5.57 3.33 8.75
C LEU A 147 -5.69 1.87 9.22
N ALA A 148 -6.84 1.48 9.77
CA ALA A 148 -7.06 0.11 10.21
C ALA A 148 -6.92 -0.90 9.07
N ASN A 149 -7.41 -0.55 7.88
CA ASN A 149 -7.27 -1.37 6.68
C ASN A 149 -5.81 -1.46 6.19
N ALA A 150 -5.02 -0.39 6.31
CA ALA A 150 -3.59 -0.39 6.02
C ALA A 150 -2.79 -1.19 7.06
N LEU A 151 -3.12 -1.06 8.34
CA LEU A 151 -2.52 -1.85 9.42
C LEU A 151 -2.80 -3.35 9.25
N LEU A 152 -4.02 -3.72 8.90
CA LEU A 152 -4.35 -5.12 8.61
C LEU A 152 -3.52 -5.66 7.43
N TRP A 153 -3.33 -4.85 6.40
CA TRP A 153 -2.55 -5.22 5.22
C TRP A 153 -1.08 -5.48 5.56
N ILE A 154 -0.42 -4.52 6.23
CA ILE A 154 0.99 -4.68 6.61
C ILE A 154 1.18 -5.79 7.64
N SER A 155 0.21 -6.01 8.54
CA SER A 155 0.26 -7.09 9.53
C SER A 155 0.19 -8.47 8.88
N PHE A 156 -0.65 -8.67 7.88
CA PHE A 156 -0.68 -9.91 7.11
C PHE A 156 0.59 -10.13 6.30
N ALA A 157 1.16 -9.07 5.72
CA ALA A 157 2.44 -9.15 5.03
C ALA A 157 3.57 -9.56 5.99
N THR A 158 3.58 -8.94 7.18
CA THR A 158 4.56 -9.25 8.24
C THR A 158 4.41 -10.69 8.73
N LEU A 159 3.17 -11.14 8.96
CA LEU A 159 2.88 -12.51 9.36
C LEU A 159 3.32 -13.52 8.29
N SER A 160 2.99 -13.27 7.03
CA SER A 160 3.37 -14.13 5.90
C SER A 160 4.88 -14.21 5.73
N CYS A 161 5.58 -13.08 5.84
CA CYS A 161 7.04 -13.03 5.85
C CYS A 161 7.61 -13.84 7.02
N GLY A 162 7.05 -13.70 8.23
CA GLY A 162 7.47 -14.46 9.41
C GLY A 162 7.33 -15.96 9.21
N VAL A 163 6.26 -16.44 8.58
CA VAL A 163 6.08 -17.87 8.24
C VAL A 163 7.21 -18.35 7.32
N VAL A 164 7.55 -17.58 6.28
CA VAL A 164 8.65 -17.95 5.37
C VAL A 164 10.00 -17.96 6.10
N LEU A 165 10.30 -16.92 6.87
CA LEU A 165 11.55 -16.85 7.61
C LEU A 165 11.69 -17.99 8.65
N LEU A 166 10.57 -18.48 9.17
CA LEU A 166 10.56 -19.65 10.07
C LEU A 166 11.04 -20.92 9.34
N THR A 167 10.60 -21.13 8.09
CA THR A 167 11.06 -22.29 7.29
C THR A 167 12.55 -22.22 6.95
N HIS A 168 13.12 -21.02 6.94
CA HIS A 168 14.56 -20.78 6.76
C HIS A 168 15.34 -20.80 8.10
N GLY A 169 14.68 -21.06 9.23
CA GLY A 169 15.32 -21.15 10.56
C GLY A 169 15.83 -19.81 11.09
N LEU A 170 15.31 -18.69 10.64
CA LEU A 170 15.78 -17.35 11.01
C LEU A 170 15.13 -16.86 12.32
N PRO A 171 15.90 -16.37 13.31
CA PRO A 171 15.36 -15.92 14.59
C PRO A 171 14.40 -14.73 14.48
N ALA A 172 14.57 -13.90 13.46
CA ALA A 172 13.66 -12.78 13.15
C ALA A 172 12.21 -13.23 12.87
N ALA A 173 12.01 -14.51 12.49
CA ALA A 173 10.68 -15.08 12.23
C ALA A 173 9.74 -14.90 13.42
N ALA A 174 10.21 -15.18 14.64
CA ALA A 174 9.39 -15.08 15.86
C ALA A 174 8.86 -13.65 16.08
N VAL A 175 9.70 -12.65 15.88
CA VAL A 175 9.33 -11.23 16.02
C VAL A 175 8.28 -10.84 14.99
N LEU A 176 8.48 -11.26 13.72
CA LEU A 176 7.53 -10.96 12.64
C LEU A 176 6.19 -11.69 12.81
N LEU A 177 6.23 -12.96 13.24
CA LEU A 177 5.03 -13.73 13.55
C LEU A 177 4.22 -13.08 14.67
N LEU A 178 4.89 -12.74 15.77
CA LEU A 178 4.24 -12.14 16.93
C LEU A 178 3.67 -10.74 16.59
N GLY A 179 4.48 -9.88 15.96
CA GLY A 179 4.06 -8.55 15.53
C GLY A 179 2.93 -8.59 14.51
N GLY A 180 3.04 -9.48 13.51
CA GLY A 180 1.99 -9.67 12.51
C GLY A 180 0.69 -10.22 13.09
N ALA A 181 0.77 -11.18 14.03
CA ALA A 181 -0.40 -11.72 14.72
C ALA A 181 -1.10 -10.67 15.58
N ILE A 182 -0.35 -9.93 16.42
CA ILE A 182 -0.88 -8.86 17.27
C ILE A 182 -1.53 -7.78 16.40
N GLY A 183 -0.84 -7.29 15.38
CA GLY A 183 -1.35 -6.25 14.50
C GLY A 183 -2.59 -6.70 13.72
N SER A 184 -2.62 -7.95 13.24
CA SER A 184 -3.79 -8.53 12.57
C SER A 184 -4.98 -8.65 13.53
N ALA A 185 -4.76 -9.17 14.74
CA ALA A 185 -5.82 -9.31 15.75
C ALA A 185 -6.38 -7.95 16.19
N ALA A 186 -5.51 -6.96 16.44
CA ALA A 186 -5.92 -5.62 16.82
C ALA A 186 -6.72 -4.92 15.71
N SER A 187 -6.23 -4.96 14.46
CA SER A 187 -6.90 -4.33 13.30
C SER A 187 -8.23 -5.02 12.99
N PHE A 188 -8.25 -6.36 12.99
CA PHE A 188 -9.47 -7.14 12.77
C PHE A 188 -10.50 -6.89 13.88
N GLY A 189 -10.07 -6.91 15.15
CA GLY A 189 -10.95 -6.65 16.30
C GLY A 189 -11.55 -5.24 16.26
N TRP A 190 -10.76 -4.23 15.85
CA TRP A 190 -11.26 -2.88 15.67
C TRP A 190 -12.28 -2.79 14.51
N LEU A 191 -11.97 -3.37 13.35
CA LEU A 191 -12.87 -3.42 12.20
C LEU A 191 -14.17 -4.14 12.53
N SER A 192 -14.10 -5.25 13.27
CA SER A 192 -15.28 -6.01 13.71
C SER A 192 -16.21 -5.19 14.59
N ARG A 193 -15.66 -4.37 15.49
CA ARG A 193 -16.45 -3.48 16.36
C ARG A 193 -17.03 -2.28 15.62
N SER A 194 -16.31 -1.75 14.62
CA SER A 194 -16.66 -0.51 13.92
C SER A 194 -17.62 -0.74 12.73
N SER A 195 -17.53 -1.90 12.08
CA SER A 195 -18.23 -2.18 10.81
C SER A 195 -18.92 -3.54 10.77
N GLY A 196 -18.84 -4.30 11.87
CA GLY A 196 -19.40 -5.64 12.00
C GLY A 196 -18.46 -6.77 11.60
N PRO A 197 -18.61 -7.97 12.22
CA PRO A 197 -17.67 -9.09 12.05
C PRO A 197 -17.66 -9.67 10.63
N ALA A 198 -18.82 -9.71 9.96
CA ALA A 198 -18.90 -10.22 8.60
C ALA A 198 -18.09 -9.39 7.61
N LEU A 199 -18.14 -8.05 7.71
CA LEU A 199 -17.40 -7.16 6.85
C LEU A 199 -15.90 -7.14 7.19
N ALA A 200 -15.55 -7.25 8.47
CA ALA A 200 -14.17 -7.43 8.90
C ALA A 200 -13.57 -8.72 8.32
N LEU A 201 -14.31 -9.83 8.34
CA LEU A 201 -13.89 -11.10 7.73
C LEU A 201 -13.72 -10.97 6.21
N GLN A 202 -14.66 -10.34 5.51
CA GLN A 202 -14.54 -10.08 4.07
C GLN A 202 -13.28 -9.26 3.76
N THR A 203 -12.99 -8.24 4.58
CA THR A 203 -11.79 -7.41 4.44
C THR A 203 -10.52 -8.23 4.69
N ALA A 204 -10.51 -9.09 5.71
CA ALA A 204 -9.39 -9.97 6.01
C ALA A 204 -9.12 -10.97 4.88
N LEU A 205 -10.15 -11.66 4.38
CA LEU A 205 -10.05 -12.59 3.25
C LEU A 205 -9.57 -11.88 1.97
N HIS A 206 -10.08 -10.67 1.72
CA HIS A 206 -9.61 -9.84 0.62
C HIS A 206 -8.12 -9.49 0.78
N ARG A 207 -7.63 -9.17 1.99
CA ARG A 207 -6.20 -8.92 2.21
C ARG A 207 -5.33 -10.16 2.04
N LEU A 208 -5.80 -11.32 2.48
CA LEU A 208 -5.11 -12.59 2.25
C LEU A 208 -5.03 -12.94 0.76
N SER A 209 -6.12 -12.77 0.00
CA SER A 209 -6.09 -12.97 -1.46
C SER A 209 -5.14 -11.99 -2.16
N GLY A 210 -4.99 -10.78 -1.62
CA GLY A 210 -4.02 -9.81 -2.11
C GLY A 210 -2.57 -10.22 -1.85
N MET A 211 -2.28 -10.89 -0.73
CA MET A 211 -0.95 -11.46 -0.48
C MET A 211 -0.60 -12.53 -1.52
N ALA A 212 -1.55 -13.42 -1.84
CA ALA A 212 -1.37 -14.40 -2.90
C ALA A 212 -1.15 -13.73 -4.28
N LEU A 213 -1.93 -12.69 -4.59
CA LEU A 213 -1.81 -11.96 -5.87
C LEU A 213 -0.43 -11.29 -5.99
N ILE A 214 0.05 -10.62 -4.93
CA ILE A 214 1.36 -9.94 -4.98
C ILE A 214 2.50 -10.96 -5.04
N ALA A 215 2.38 -12.10 -4.34
CA ALA A 215 3.35 -13.18 -4.40
C ALA A 215 3.48 -13.75 -5.83
N VAL A 216 2.34 -14.02 -6.49
CA VAL A 216 2.30 -14.52 -7.87
C VAL A 216 2.89 -13.49 -8.85
N ARG A 217 2.60 -12.21 -8.68
CA ARG A 217 3.18 -11.16 -9.52
C ARG A 217 4.69 -11.04 -9.36
N LEU A 218 5.18 -11.07 -8.12
CA LEU A 218 6.62 -11.06 -7.83
C LEU A 218 7.30 -12.32 -8.35
N TYR A 219 6.66 -13.48 -8.24
CA TYR A 219 7.15 -14.72 -8.83
C TYR A 219 7.39 -14.57 -10.34
N PHE A 220 6.43 -14.02 -11.08
CA PHE A 220 6.59 -13.75 -12.50
C PHE A 220 7.63 -12.65 -12.78
N ALA A 221 7.77 -11.66 -11.90
CA ALA A 221 8.81 -10.65 -12.02
C ALA A 221 10.21 -11.27 -11.93
N PHE A 222 10.44 -12.18 -10.98
CA PHE A 222 11.70 -12.93 -10.88
C PHE A 222 11.93 -13.82 -12.12
N LEU A 223 10.92 -14.56 -12.55
CA LEU A 223 11.03 -15.38 -13.77
C LEU A 223 11.34 -14.53 -15.00
N THR A 224 10.80 -13.32 -15.11
CA THR A 224 11.12 -12.38 -16.20
C THR A 224 12.61 -12.05 -16.23
N LEU A 225 13.26 -11.97 -15.08
CA LEU A 225 14.69 -11.74 -14.94
C LEU A 225 15.53 -13.04 -15.09
N GLY A 226 14.91 -14.18 -15.39
CA GLY A 226 15.58 -15.47 -15.46
C GLY A 226 15.96 -16.08 -14.10
N VAL A 227 15.40 -15.56 -13.00
CA VAL A 227 15.70 -16.01 -11.63
C VAL A 227 14.57 -16.88 -11.12
N ALA A 228 14.84 -18.15 -10.85
CA ALA A 228 13.87 -19.06 -10.26
C ALA A 228 13.86 -18.88 -8.72
N VAL A 229 12.71 -18.48 -8.19
CA VAL A 229 12.48 -18.31 -6.74
C VAL A 229 11.22 -19.10 -6.38
N PRO A 230 11.19 -19.90 -5.31
CA PRO A 230 9.97 -20.53 -4.83
C PRO A 230 8.89 -19.46 -4.56
N LEU A 231 7.64 -19.77 -4.88
CA LEU A 231 6.53 -18.80 -4.73
C LEU A 231 6.42 -18.26 -3.29
N ALA A 232 6.61 -19.11 -2.28
CA ALA A 232 6.58 -18.70 -0.88
C ALA A 232 7.69 -17.68 -0.55
N ASP A 233 8.89 -17.86 -1.13
CA ASP A 233 10.04 -17.00 -0.89
C ASP A 233 9.90 -15.60 -1.51
N THR A 234 8.83 -15.34 -2.27
CA THR A 234 8.48 -13.99 -2.72
C THR A 234 7.79 -13.13 -1.66
N LEU A 235 7.27 -13.72 -0.58
CA LEU A 235 6.54 -13.02 0.49
C LEU A 235 7.38 -12.01 1.28
N PRO A 236 8.68 -12.23 1.60
CA PRO A 236 9.54 -11.18 2.14
C PRO A 236 9.63 -9.94 1.25
N PHE A 237 9.65 -10.13 -0.07
CA PHE A 237 9.66 -9.02 -1.03
C PHE A 237 8.28 -8.33 -1.13
N ALA A 238 7.19 -9.08 -0.94
CA ALA A 238 5.85 -8.49 -0.79
C ALA A 238 5.78 -7.57 0.43
N LEU A 239 6.33 -8.00 1.58
CA LEU A 239 6.44 -7.14 2.76
C LEU A 239 7.29 -5.89 2.48
N ALA A 240 8.44 -6.04 1.82
CA ALA A 240 9.31 -4.92 1.44
C ALA A 240 8.57 -3.90 0.56
N ASN A 241 7.81 -4.38 -0.43
CA ASN A 241 6.99 -3.54 -1.32
C ASN A 241 5.90 -2.78 -0.54
N ILE A 242 5.17 -3.45 0.34
CA ILE A 242 4.10 -2.86 1.15
C ILE A 242 4.68 -1.86 2.16
N ALA A 243 5.76 -2.21 2.86
CA ALA A 243 6.40 -1.36 3.86
C ALA A 243 7.02 -0.10 3.21
N GLY A 244 7.70 -0.25 2.08
CA GLY A 244 8.28 0.88 1.35
C GLY A 244 7.22 1.84 0.82
N SER A 245 6.07 1.32 0.35
CA SER A 245 4.93 2.16 -0.06
C SER A 245 4.29 2.88 1.14
N ALA A 246 4.20 2.21 2.31
CA ALA A 246 3.64 2.79 3.52
C ALA A 246 4.52 3.87 4.14
N ALA A 247 5.84 3.81 3.93
CA ALA A 247 6.78 4.79 4.47
C ALA A 247 6.52 6.22 3.98
N SER A 248 5.89 6.38 2.79
CA SER A 248 5.47 7.68 2.21
C SER A 248 6.55 8.76 2.16
N ILE A 249 7.84 8.38 2.30
CA ILE A 249 9.00 9.28 2.33
C ILE A 249 9.45 9.58 0.90
N ALA A 250 9.53 8.54 0.06
CA ALA A 250 9.83 8.65 -1.35
C ALA A 250 8.55 8.52 -2.19
N PRO A 251 8.51 9.13 -3.38
CA PRO A 251 7.37 9.03 -4.29
C PRO A 251 7.05 7.58 -4.62
N ALA A 252 5.82 7.17 -4.39
CA ALA A 252 5.39 5.77 -4.51
C ALA A 252 6.27 4.77 -3.72
N GLY A 253 7.13 5.22 -2.79
CA GLY A 253 8.16 4.39 -2.15
C GLY A 253 9.24 3.89 -3.13
N LEU A 254 9.38 4.50 -4.32
CA LEU A 254 10.43 4.16 -5.30
C LEU A 254 11.81 4.33 -4.65
N GLY A 255 12.67 3.34 -4.86
CA GLY A 255 13.97 3.25 -4.23
C GLY A 255 13.93 2.64 -2.83
N ILE A 256 12.91 2.90 -2.01
CA ILE A 256 12.78 2.35 -0.65
C ILE A 256 12.33 0.89 -0.69
N SER A 257 11.25 0.58 -1.39
CA SER A 257 10.75 -0.79 -1.51
C SER A 257 11.79 -1.73 -2.13
N GLU A 258 12.44 -1.26 -3.17
CA GLU A 258 13.48 -2.00 -3.89
C GLU A 258 14.72 -2.22 -3.01
N THR A 259 15.13 -1.19 -2.25
CA THR A 259 16.24 -1.32 -1.29
C THR A 259 15.89 -2.27 -0.13
N LEU A 260 14.66 -2.20 0.40
CA LEU A 260 14.19 -3.15 1.41
C LEU A 260 14.15 -4.57 0.85
N ALA A 261 13.73 -4.74 -0.40
CA ALA A 261 13.72 -6.04 -1.07
C ALA A 261 15.15 -6.57 -1.26
N ALA A 262 16.10 -5.72 -1.69
CA ALA A 262 17.51 -6.09 -1.79
C ALA A 262 18.09 -6.48 -0.42
N GLY A 263 17.72 -5.77 0.66
CA GLY A 263 18.10 -6.13 2.03
C GLY A 263 17.51 -7.46 2.50
N ALA A 264 16.28 -7.77 2.12
CA ALA A 264 15.62 -9.04 2.45
C ALA A 264 16.14 -10.23 1.61
N ALA A 265 16.80 -10.00 0.50
CA ALA A 265 17.20 -11.02 -0.47
C ALA A 265 18.07 -12.12 0.14
N ALA A 266 18.99 -11.77 1.06
CA ALA A 266 19.86 -12.71 1.74
C ALA A 266 19.08 -13.75 2.59
N THR A 267 17.89 -13.39 3.09
CA THR A 267 17.07 -14.28 3.94
C THR A 267 16.53 -15.47 3.17
N VAL A 268 16.39 -15.37 1.86
CA VAL A 268 15.87 -16.41 0.96
C VAL A 268 16.90 -16.78 -0.14
N LYS A 269 18.17 -16.43 0.07
CA LYS A 269 19.30 -16.77 -0.81
C LYS A 269 19.14 -16.28 -2.27
N VAL A 270 18.53 -15.14 -2.45
CA VAL A 270 18.37 -14.47 -3.75
C VAL A 270 19.41 -13.36 -3.87
N ALA A 271 19.89 -13.09 -5.09
CA ALA A 271 20.79 -11.97 -5.34
C ALA A 271 20.07 -10.63 -5.05
N PRO A 272 20.67 -9.71 -4.26
CA PRO A 272 20.05 -8.41 -3.94
C PRO A 272 19.63 -7.61 -5.16
N ALA A 273 20.44 -7.66 -6.23
CA ALA A 273 20.15 -7.00 -7.49
C ALA A 273 18.88 -7.55 -8.18
N ALA A 274 18.68 -8.87 -8.15
CA ALA A 274 17.48 -9.50 -8.70
C ALA A 274 16.23 -9.10 -7.91
N ALA A 275 16.30 -9.06 -6.58
CA ALA A 275 15.20 -8.62 -5.72
C ALA A 275 14.85 -7.14 -5.96
N PHE A 276 15.85 -6.27 -6.09
CA PHE A 276 15.66 -4.86 -6.44
C PHE A 276 14.89 -4.72 -7.76
N LEU A 277 15.36 -5.38 -8.83
CA LEU A 277 14.75 -5.30 -10.15
C LEU A 277 13.37 -5.93 -10.21
N ALA A 278 13.14 -7.07 -9.56
CA ALA A 278 11.85 -7.74 -9.57
C ALA A 278 10.76 -6.89 -8.90
N VAL A 279 11.05 -6.29 -7.74
CA VAL A 279 10.12 -5.38 -7.05
C VAL A 279 9.91 -4.10 -7.86
N GLY A 280 10.97 -3.54 -8.44
CA GLY A 280 10.88 -2.36 -9.30
C GLY A 280 10.03 -2.60 -10.55
N LEU A 281 10.22 -3.74 -11.23
CA LEU A 281 9.43 -4.13 -12.41
C LEU A 281 7.95 -4.29 -12.05
N ASP A 282 7.63 -5.00 -10.96
CA ASP A 282 6.25 -5.19 -10.50
C ASP A 282 5.56 -3.85 -10.24
N ARG A 283 6.24 -2.92 -9.60
CA ARG A 283 5.72 -1.59 -9.30
C ARG A 283 5.50 -0.75 -10.56
N LEU A 284 6.45 -0.74 -11.48
CA LEU A 284 6.33 0.01 -12.73
C LEU A 284 5.12 -0.48 -13.54
N ILE A 285 4.89 -1.78 -13.62
CA ILE A 285 3.73 -2.36 -14.29
C ILE A 285 2.42 -1.90 -13.62
N CYS A 286 2.35 -1.95 -12.28
CA CYS A 286 1.16 -1.53 -11.55
C CYS A 286 0.89 -0.03 -11.64
N LEU A 287 1.92 0.80 -11.58
CA LEU A 287 1.79 2.25 -11.75
C LEU A 287 1.35 2.60 -13.17
N SER A 288 1.91 1.94 -14.19
CA SER A 288 1.54 2.13 -15.59
C SER A 288 0.08 1.75 -15.85
N ALA A 289 -0.36 0.60 -15.34
CA ALA A 289 -1.76 0.16 -15.44
C ALA A 289 -2.72 1.13 -14.74
N SER A 290 -2.35 1.62 -13.55
CA SER A 290 -3.13 2.61 -12.82
C SER A 290 -3.19 3.94 -13.55
N GLY A 291 -2.09 4.38 -14.16
CA GLY A 291 -2.00 5.59 -14.99
C GLY A 291 -2.92 5.52 -16.20
N LEU A 292 -2.86 4.41 -16.94
CA LEU A 292 -3.76 4.19 -18.08
C LEU A 292 -5.23 4.25 -17.66
N LEU A 293 -5.62 3.55 -16.61
CA LEU A 293 -7.00 3.57 -16.13
C LEU A 293 -7.44 4.98 -15.69
N ALA A 294 -6.57 5.71 -14.99
CA ALA A 294 -6.87 7.07 -14.56
C ALA A 294 -7.09 8.03 -15.74
N LEU A 295 -6.32 7.91 -16.82
CA LEU A 295 -6.50 8.69 -18.05
C LEU A 295 -7.88 8.42 -18.68
N PHE A 296 -8.30 7.14 -18.76
CA PHE A 296 -9.61 6.79 -19.31
C PHE A 296 -10.78 7.27 -18.44
N THR A 297 -10.64 7.21 -17.11
CA THR A 297 -11.69 7.65 -16.18
C THR A 297 -11.78 9.18 -16.05
N GLY A 298 -10.66 9.89 -16.20
CA GLY A 298 -10.61 11.36 -16.21
C GLY A 298 -11.29 11.97 -17.43
N ARG A 299 -11.10 11.42 -18.62
CA ARG A 299 -11.72 11.89 -19.88
C ARG A 299 -13.25 11.85 -19.85
N LYS A 300 -13.85 10.82 -19.23
CA LYS A 300 -15.32 10.73 -19.14
C LYS A 300 -15.96 11.83 -18.31
N ARG A 301 -15.25 12.46 -17.39
CA ARG A 301 -15.75 13.58 -16.58
C ARG A 301 -15.70 14.91 -17.34
N SER A 302 -14.73 15.08 -18.23
CA SER A 302 -14.56 16.31 -19.02
C SER A 302 -15.58 16.42 -20.18
N VAL A 303 -16.19 15.33 -20.62
CA VAL A 303 -17.19 15.32 -21.72
C VAL A 303 -18.62 15.44 -21.19
N ALA A 304 -18.84 15.26 -19.89
CA ALA A 304 -20.17 15.28 -19.24
C ALA A 304 -20.43 16.60 -18.44
N GLY A 305 -19.53 17.55 -18.45
CA GLY A 305 -19.66 18.90 -17.88
C GLY A 305 -19.48 19.94 -18.96
#